data_8653f85825bcb0b4ddc1219841d120ee
#
_entry.id   8653f85825bcb0b4ddc1219841d120ee
#
_cell.length_a   1.000
_cell.length_b   1.000
_cell.length_c   1.000
_cell.angle_alpha   90.00
_cell.angle_beta   90.00
_cell.angle_gamma   90.00
#
_symmetry.space_group_name_H-M   'P 1'
#
loop_
_entity.id
_entity.type
_entity.pdbx_description
1 polymer ?
#
loop_
_entity_poly.entity_id
_entity_poly.type
_entity_poly.pdbx_seq_one_letter_code
_entity_poly.pdbx_strand_id
1 'polypeptide(L)'
;YLAQAVGGIFAGFRYVGAVAAVVVPAVLFALAHGLGQDLPIFFDRLAFGLVAGTLVLLTGGLEAGIAMHVLNNLFAFGLALAFGDMTESLTPTDGTWWAIPVTLTQSLTYLLLTSAVARRRRIAARVDPAILARSDARV
;
A
#
# COMPACT_ATOMS: atom_id res chain seq x y z
N TYR A 1 9.22 1.34 -8.03
CA TYR A 1 9.78 0.67 -9.22
C TYR A 1 8.89 -0.45 -9.74
N LEU A 2 8.45 -1.44 -8.90
CA LEU A 2 7.65 -2.58 -9.37
C LEU A 2 6.33 -2.13 -10.02
N ALA A 3 5.56 -1.27 -9.37
CA ALA A 3 4.30 -0.73 -9.91
C ALA A 3 4.51 0.03 -11.24
N GLN A 4 5.62 0.77 -11.35
CA GLN A 4 5.98 1.48 -12.59
C GLN A 4 6.37 0.50 -13.70
N ALA A 5 7.16 -0.54 -13.39
CA ALA A 5 7.54 -1.55 -14.34
C ALA A 5 6.32 -2.32 -14.87
N VAL A 6 5.44 -2.78 -13.98
CA VAL A 6 4.20 -3.47 -14.34
C VAL A 6 3.28 -2.55 -15.16
N GLY A 7 3.08 -1.30 -14.73
CA GLY A 7 2.28 -0.32 -15.48
C GLY A 7 2.85 -0.02 -16.87
N GLY A 8 4.19 -0.01 -17.01
CA GLY A 8 4.88 0.21 -18.27
C GLY A 8 4.66 -0.91 -19.29
N ILE A 9 4.59 -2.17 -18.86
CA ILE A 9 4.29 -3.32 -19.75
C ILE A 9 2.95 -3.13 -20.47
N PHE A 10 1.99 -2.49 -19.78
CA PHE A 10 0.63 -2.25 -20.28
C PHE A 10 0.41 -0.80 -20.74
N ALA A 11 1.48 -0.08 -21.17
CA ALA A 11 1.40 1.35 -21.52
C ALA A 11 0.35 1.66 -22.60
N GLY A 12 0.07 0.72 -23.51
CA GLY A 12 -0.98 0.83 -24.52
C GLY A 12 -2.42 0.71 -23.96
N PHE A 13 -2.57 0.20 -22.75
CA PHE A 13 -3.86 -0.04 -22.09
C PHE A 13 -3.87 0.62 -20.70
N ARG A 14 -3.97 1.94 -20.65
CA ARG A 14 -3.80 2.76 -19.43
C ARG A 14 -4.59 2.27 -18.20
N TYR A 15 -5.80 1.75 -18.37
CA TYR A 15 -6.60 1.22 -17.27
C TYR A 15 -6.07 -0.13 -16.80
N VAL A 16 -5.73 -1.03 -17.71
CA VAL A 16 -5.13 -2.33 -17.39
C VAL A 16 -3.79 -2.13 -16.69
N GLY A 17 -2.95 -1.20 -17.19
CA GLY A 17 -1.68 -0.85 -16.58
C GLY A 17 -1.84 -0.31 -15.15
N ALA A 18 -2.81 0.56 -14.90
CA ALA A 18 -3.08 1.10 -13.58
C ALA A 18 -3.57 0.01 -12.60
N VAL A 19 -4.49 -0.84 -13.04
CA VAL A 19 -4.99 -1.97 -12.22
C VAL A 19 -3.85 -2.96 -11.93
N ALA A 20 -3.09 -3.37 -12.94
CA ALA A 20 -1.97 -4.29 -12.77
C ALA A 20 -0.88 -3.71 -11.83
N ALA A 21 -0.61 -2.39 -11.94
CA ALA A 21 0.35 -1.69 -11.09
C ALA A 21 -0.05 -1.66 -9.59
N VAL A 22 -1.32 -1.85 -9.28
CA VAL A 22 -1.82 -1.98 -7.91
C VAL A 22 -1.92 -3.44 -7.49
N VAL A 23 -2.55 -4.28 -8.32
CA VAL A 23 -2.88 -5.67 -7.97
C VAL A 23 -1.62 -6.54 -7.84
N VAL A 24 -0.69 -6.45 -8.80
CA VAL A 24 0.51 -7.32 -8.78
C VAL A 24 1.38 -7.06 -7.53
N PRO A 25 1.74 -5.81 -7.19
CA PRO A 25 2.47 -5.55 -5.94
C PRO A 25 1.68 -5.94 -4.69
N ALA A 26 0.36 -5.78 -4.67
CA ALA A 26 -0.47 -6.16 -3.52
C ALA A 26 -0.48 -7.67 -3.28
N VAL A 27 -0.58 -8.48 -4.34
CA VAL A 27 -0.48 -9.94 -4.25
C VAL A 27 0.92 -10.35 -3.76
N LEU A 28 1.98 -9.78 -4.34
CA LEU A 28 3.35 -10.08 -3.89
C LEU A 28 3.58 -9.66 -2.44
N PHE A 29 3.03 -8.52 -2.02
CA PHE A 29 3.07 -8.07 -0.64
C PHE A 29 2.39 -9.08 0.31
N ALA A 30 1.19 -9.56 -0.04
CA ALA A 30 0.48 -10.57 0.75
C ALA A 30 1.28 -11.87 0.85
N LEU A 31 1.86 -12.35 -0.26
CA LEU A 31 2.67 -13.57 -0.30
C LEU A 31 3.99 -13.43 0.47
N ALA A 32 4.63 -12.27 0.44
CA ALA A 32 5.90 -12.00 1.15
C ALA A 32 5.78 -12.09 2.68
N HIS A 33 4.57 -12.06 3.23
CA HIS A 33 4.32 -12.19 4.67
C HIS A 33 4.29 -13.64 5.16
N GLY A 34 4.49 -14.63 4.31
CA GLY A 34 4.63 -16.04 4.65
C GLY A 34 3.73 -16.96 3.83
N LEU A 35 4.32 -18.05 3.36
CA LEU A 35 3.61 -19.07 2.58
C LEU A 35 2.75 -20.01 3.47
N GLY A 36 2.93 -19.95 4.80
CA GLY A 36 2.18 -20.74 5.78
C GLY A 36 0.96 -20.04 6.38
N GLN A 37 0.66 -18.80 5.94
CA GLN A 37 -0.49 -18.06 6.45
C GLN A 37 -1.81 -18.66 5.95
N ASP A 38 -2.86 -18.57 6.77
CA ASP A 38 -4.20 -18.98 6.38
C ASP A 38 -4.88 -17.97 5.43
N LEU A 39 -6.04 -18.34 4.89
CA LEU A 39 -6.76 -17.50 3.94
C LEU A 39 -7.20 -16.14 4.52
N PRO A 40 -7.74 -16.04 5.75
CA PRO A 40 -8.08 -14.75 6.34
C PRO A 40 -6.91 -13.79 6.39
N ILE A 41 -5.73 -14.25 6.82
CA ILE A 41 -4.51 -13.43 6.90
C ILE A 41 -4.06 -12.99 5.51
N PHE A 42 -4.07 -13.91 4.54
CA PHE A 42 -3.71 -13.58 3.15
C PHE A 42 -4.61 -12.48 2.59
N PHE A 43 -5.92 -12.61 2.72
CA PHE A 43 -6.87 -11.64 2.20
C PHE A 43 -6.83 -10.30 2.95
N ASP A 44 -6.55 -10.31 4.26
CA ASP A 44 -6.34 -9.11 5.04
C ASP A 44 -5.14 -8.29 4.51
N ARG A 45 -4.01 -8.94 4.29
CA ARG A 45 -2.80 -8.32 3.72
C ARG A 45 -2.98 -7.89 2.28
N LEU A 46 -3.71 -8.68 1.49
CA LEU A 46 -4.07 -8.29 0.12
C LEU A 46 -4.93 -7.02 0.12
N ALA A 47 -5.95 -6.95 0.97
CA ALA A 47 -6.81 -5.78 1.10
C ALA A 47 -6.00 -4.54 1.49
N PHE A 48 -5.10 -4.66 2.48
CA PHE A 48 -4.18 -3.59 2.86
C PHE A 48 -3.30 -3.14 1.68
N GLY A 49 -2.69 -4.10 0.97
CA GLY A 49 -1.83 -3.84 -0.19
C GLY A 49 -2.56 -3.12 -1.33
N LEU A 50 -3.83 -3.48 -1.59
CA LEU A 50 -4.66 -2.82 -2.60
C LEU A 50 -4.95 -1.35 -2.23
N VAL A 51 -5.25 -1.08 -0.96
CA VAL A 51 -5.44 0.30 -0.48
C VAL A 51 -4.14 1.09 -0.56
N ALA A 52 -3.01 0.50 -0.15
CA ALA A 52 -1.70 1.13 -0.24
C ALA A 52 -1.31 1.46 -1.69
N GLY A 53 -1.51 0.53 -2.62
CA GLY A 53 -1.27 0.76 -4.05
C GLY A 53 -2.15 1.85 -4.64
N THR A 54 -3.42 1.88 -4.25
CA THR A 54 -4.35 2.95 -4.65
C THR A 54 -3.89 4.30 -4.11
N LEU A 55 -3.42 4.36 -2.87
CA LEU A 55 -2.89 5.57 -2.25
C LEU A 55 -1.68 6.12 -3.03
N VAL A 56 -0.77 5.24 -3.45
CA VAL A 56 0.37 5.61 -4.31
C VAL A 56 -0.08 6.24 -5.62
N LEU A 57 -1.10 5.68 -6.27
CA LEU A 57 -1.65 6.26 -7.50
C LEU A 57 -2.28 7.64 -7.27
N LEU A 58 -2.95 7.85 -6.14
CA LEU A 58 -3.65 9.09 -5.82
C LEU A 58 -2.70 10.20 -5.36
N THR A 59 -1.61 9.85 -4.67
CA THR A 59 -0.65 10.82 -4.12
C THR A 59 0.59 11.01 -5.01
N GLY A 60 0.81 10.09 -5.95
CA GLY A 60 1.94 10.14 -6.90
C GLY A 60 3.29 9.72 -6.31
N GLY A 61 3.32 9.26 -5.04
CA GLY A 61 4.53 8.85 -4.35
C GLY A 61 4.30 7.70 -3.38
N LEU A 62 5.40 7.11 -2.88
CA LEU A 62 5.38 5.98 -1.94
C LEU A 62 5.24 6.43 -0.48
N GLU A 63 5.48 7.71 -0.18
CA GLU A 63 5.62 8.24 1.18
C GLU A 63 4.37 8.00 2.02
N ALA A 64 3.20 8.25 1.44
CA ALA A 64 1.92 8.03 2.12
C ALA A 64 1.65 6.54 2.38
N GLY A 65 2.02 5.66 1.44
CA GLY A 65 1.91 4.21 1.60
C GLY A 65 2.87 3.67 2.66
N ILE A 66 4.11 4.14 2.68
CA ILE A 66 5.10 3.80 3.70
C ILE A 66 4.61 4.25 5.08
N ALA A 67 4.15 5.49 5.21
CA ALA A 67 3.64 6.01 6.47
C ALA A 67 2.43 5.21 6.97
N MET A 68 1.51 4.83 6.08
CA MET A 68 0.38 3.96 6.43
C MET A 68 0.85 2.62 6.97
N HIS A 69 1.82 1.99 6.33
CA HIS A 69 2.37 0.70 6.76
C HIS A 69 3.08 0.80 8.11
N VAL A 70 3.90 1.83 8.32
CA VAL A 70 4.58 2.09 9.59
C VAL A 70 3.58 2.30 10.73
N LEU A 71 2.55 3.12 10.51
CA LEU A 71 1.50 3.36 11.50
C LEU A 71 0.73 2.09 11.81
N ASN A 72 0.36 1.30 10.80
CA ASN A 72 -0.32 0.03 11.00
C ASN A 72 0.50 -0.92 11.89
N ASN A 73 1.80 -1.07 11.58
CA ASN A 73 2.69 -1.93 12.37
C ASN A 73 2.90 -1.39 13.80
N LEU A 74 3.04 -0.06 13.95
CA LEU A 74 3.16 0.56 15.26
C LEU A 74 1.93 0.28 16.14
N PHE A 75 0.73 0.38 15.57
CA PHE A 75 -0.50 0.05 16.29
C PHE A 75 -0.60 -1.45 16.58
N ALA A 76 -0.36 -2.31 15.59
CA ALA A 76 -0.46 -3.76 15.77
C ALA A 76 0.50 -4.27 16.84
N PHE A 77 1.79 -3.93 16.73
CA PHE A 77 2.80 -4.35 17.71
C PHE A 77 2.67 -3.62 19.06
N GLY A 78 2.25 -2.35 19.05
CA GLY A 78 1.97 -1.62 20.28
C GLY A 78 0.83 -2.24 21.08
N LEU A 79 -0.25 -2.65 20.43
CA LEU A 79 -1.35 -3.37 21.08
C LEU A 79 -0.93 -4.76 21.55
N ALA A 80 -0.14 -5.49 20.75
CA ALA A 80 0.39 -6.79 21.13
C ALA A 80 1.28 -6.70 22.38
N LEU A 81 2.15 -5.69 22.46
CA LEU A 81 2.98 -5.43 23.64
C LEU A 81 2.18 -5.05 24.87
N ALA A 82 1.08 -4.30 24.68
CA ALA A 82 0.29 -3.81 25.81
C ALA A 82 -0.71 -4.84 26.35
N PHE A 83 -1.26 -5.70 25.49
CA PHE A 83 -2.43 -6.50 25.81
C PHE A 83 -2.38 -7.96 25.30
N GLY A 84 -1.35 -8.36 24.55
CA GLY A 84 -1.30 -9.63 23.86
C GLY A 84 0.05 -10.34 23.95
N ASP A 85 0.27 -11.27 23.01
CA ASP A 85 1.52 -11.99 22.83
C ASP A 85 2.23 -11.50 21.56
N MET A 86 3.45 -11.00 21.74
CA MET A 86 4.30 -10.55 20.64
C MET A 86 4.70 -11.69 19.70
N THR A 87 4.87 -12.90 20.23
CA THR A 87 5.25 -14.07 19.42
C THR A 87 4.16 -14.38 18.40
N GLU A 88 2.91 -14.39 18.83
CA GLU A 88 1.75 -14.59 17.96
C GLU A 88 1.62 -13.46 16.92
N SER A 89 1.93 -12.24 17.32
CA SER A 89 1.86 -11.08 16.41
C SER A 89 2.97 -11.07 15.34
N LEU A 90 4.14 -11.62 15.64
CA LEU A 90 5.26 -11.71 14.69
C LEU A 90 5.11 -12.84 13.68
N THR A 91 4.48 -13.94 14.08
CA THR A 91 4.30 -15.13 13.23
C THR A 91 2.84 -15.61 13.27
N PRO A 92 1.87 -14.78 12.85
CA PRO A 92 0.48 -15.17 12.88
C PRO A 92 0.23 -16.30 11.89
N THR A 93 -0.29 -17.42 12.39
CA THR A 93 -0.67 -18.58 11.59
C THR A 93 -2.17 -18.68 11.40
N ASP A 94 -2.93 -18.23 12.39
CA ASP A 94 -4.38 -18.32 12.44
C ASP A 94 -5.01 -16.93 12.45
N GLY A 95 -5.72 -16.59 11.39
CA GLY A 95 -6.42 -15.34 11.24
C GLY A 95 -7.93 -15.47 11.36
N THR A 96 -8.58 -14.36 11.62
CA THR A 96 -10.04 -14.27 11.61
C THR A 96 -10.53 -13.40 10.46
N TRP A 97 -11.67 -13.75 9.85
CA TRP A 97 -12.29 -12.93 8.80
C TRP A 97 -12.67 -11.53 9.28
N TRP A 98 -12.76 -11.31 10.59
CA TRP A 98 -13.00 -9.99 11.19
C TRP A 98 -11.81 -9.04 11.07
N ALA A 99 -10.60 -9.53 10.81
CA ALA A 99 -9.44 -8.69 10.56
C ALA A 99 -9.66 -7.81 9.32
N ILE A 100 -10.24 -8.36 8.24
CA ILE A 100 -10.45 -7.65 6.98
C ILE A 100 -11.28 -6.37 7.13
N PRO A 101 -12.50 -6.36 7.72
CA PRO A 101 -13.24 -5.12 7.91
C PRO A 101 -12.52 -4.12 8.84
N VAL A 102 -11.75 -4.58 9.82
CA VAL A 102 -10.95 -3.69 10.68
C VAL A 102 -9.84 -3.03 9.87
N THR A 103 -9.05 -3.82 9.15
CA THR A 103 -7.96 -3.33 8.26
C THR A 103 -8.51 -2.39 7.17
N LEU A 104 -9.62 -2.73 6.55
CA LEU A 104 -10.25 -1.87 5.54
C LEU A 104 -10.73 -0.56 6.14
N THR A 105 -11.39 -0.57 7.31
CA THR A 105 -11.86 0.65 7.95
C THR A 105 -10.69 1.57 8.28
N GLN A 106 -9.63 1.06 8.88
CA GLN A 106 -8.42 1.81 9.20
C GLN A 106 -7.74 2.37 7.94
N SER A 107 -7.48 1.50 6.96
CA SER A 107 -6.74 1.85 5.75
C SER A 107 -7.51 2.80 4.84
N LEU A 108 -8.82 2.61 4.67
CA LEU A 108 -9.67 3.51 3.90
C LEU A 108 -9.82 4.87 4.57
N THR A 109 -9.93 4.91 5.91
CA THR A 109 -9.93 6.18 6.65
C THR A 109 -8.64 6.94 6.40
N TYR A 110 -7.49 6.27 6.50
CA TYR A 110 -6.19 6.88 6.19
C TYR A 110 -6.12 7.37 4.75
N LEU A 111 -6.55 6.56 3.78
CA LEU A 111 -6.59 6.92 2.36
C LEU A 111 -7.45 8.17 2.12
N LEU A 112 -8.64 8.24 2.70
CA LEU A 112 -9.55 9.38 2.55
C LEU A 112 -8.92 10.66 3.14
N LEU A 113 -8.39 10.59 4.37
CA LEU A 113 -7.77 11.73 5.03
C LEU A 113 -6.53 12.23 4.28
N THR A 114 -5.64 11.31 3.91
CA THR A 114 -4.41 11.65 3.18
C THR A 114 -4.73 12.25 1.80
N SER A 115 -5.68 11.64 1.08
CA SER A 115 -6.11 12.16 -0.23
C SER A 115 -6.79 13.54 -0.11
N ALA A 116 -7.54 13.78 0.96
CA ALA A 116 -8.14 15.09 1.23
C ALA A 116 -7.06 16.15 1.53
N VAL A 117 -6.06 15.80 2.35
CA VAL A 117 -4.93 16.68 2.65
C VAL A 117 -4.10 16.96 1.39
N ALA A 118 -3.77 15.93 0.60
CA ALA A 118 -3.03 16.07 -0.65
C ALA A 118 -3.74 17.04 -1.62
N ARG A 119 -5.06 16.88 -1.78
CA ARG A 119 -5.88 17.80 -2.60
C ARG A 119 -5.88 19.23 -2.05
N ARG A 120 -6.09 19.41 -0.74
CA ARG A 120 -6.08 20.75 -0.11
C ARG A 120 -4.72 21.44 -0.23
N ARG A 121 -3.63 20.67 -0.10
CA ARG A 121 -2.26 21.17 -0.22
C ARG A 121 -1.77 21.28 -1.66
N ARG A 122 -2.60 20.88 -2.65
CA ARG A 122 -2.27 20.88 -4.08
C ARG A 122 -0.97 20.12 -4.37
N ILE A 123 -0.75 19.01 -3.67
CA ILE A 123 0.41 18.15 -3.89
C ILE A 123 0.27 17.52 -5.29
N ALA A 124 1.28 17.71 -6.13
CA ALA A 124 1.27 17.18 -7.49
C ALA A 124 1.43 15.67 -7.46
N ALA A 125 0.47 14.93 -8.04
CA ALA A 125 0.53 13.48 -8.18
C ALA A 125 1.49 13.02 -9.30
N ARG A 126 2.10 13.95 -10.04
CA ARG A 126 3.06 13.66 -11.13
C ARG A 126 4.15 14.73 -11.12
N VAL A 127 5.38 14.29 -11.43
CA VAL A 127 6.50 15.20 -11.65
C VAL A 127 6.25 15.98 -12.95
N ASP A 128 6.47 17.30 -12.93
CA ASP A 128 6.39 18.13 -14.12
C ASP A 128 7.42 17.64 -15.16
N PRO A 129 7.01 17.35 -16.40
CA PRO A 129 7.91 16.94 -17.47
C PRO A 129 9.08 17.89 -17.69
N ALA A 130 8.90 19.19 -17.44
CA ALA A 130 9.95 20.20 -17.54
C ALA A 130 11.08 20.00 -16.51
N ILE A 131 10.78 19.42 -15.34
CA ILE A 131 11.80 19.08 -14.33
C ILE A 131 12.62 17.89 -14.81
N LEU A 132 11.98 16.87 -15.38
CA LEU A 132 12.64 15.69 -15.91
C LEU A 132 13.58 16.06 -17.06
N ALA A 133 13.12 16.87 -18.01
CA ALA A 133 13.94 17.33 -19.13
C ALA A 133 15.19 18.13 -18.71
N ARG A 134 15.13 18.84 -17.57
CA ARG A 134 16.30 19.54 -17.01
C ARG A 134 17.31 18.63 -16.34
N SER A 135 16.89 17.47 -15.82
CA SER A 135 17.82 16.49 -15.22
C SER A 135 18.65 15.79 -16.29
N ASP A 136 18.04 15.47 -17.44
CA ASP A 136 18.72 14.80 -18.56
C ASP A 136 19.72 15.71 -19.27
N ALA A 137 19.51 17.04 -19.22
CA ALA A 137 20.44 18.01 -19.81
C ALA A 137 21.73 18.27 -18.98
N ARG A 138 21.86 17.64 -17.80
CA ARG A 138 23.04 17.79 -16.90
C ARG A 138 23.94 16.56 -16.84
N VAL A 139 23.65 15.53 -17.60
CA VAL A 139 24.46 14.32 -17.79
C VAL A 139 25.17 14.40 -19.13
#